data_c9c3eb5d67d9159b365bc04b33a5ce54
#
_entry.id   c9c3eb5d67d9159b365bc04b33a5ce54
#
_cell.length_a   1.000
_cell.length_b   1.000
_cell.length_c   1.000
_cell.angle_alpha   90.00
_cell.angle_beta   90.00
_cell.angle_gamma   90.00
#
_symmetry.space_group_name_H-M   'P 1'
#
loop_
_entity.id
_entity.type
_entity.pdbx_description
1 polymer ?
#
loop_
_entity_poly.entity_id
_entity_poly.type
_entity_poly.pdbx_seq_one_letter_code
_entity_poly.pdbx_strand_id
1 'polypeptide(L)'
;INESGAISSFIAAGTSHANHGVPMIPFYTYYSMFGFQRVGDLIWAAADLRCRGFLMGATAGRTTLNGEGLQHEDGHTHIQASVVPNLMAYDPAFAYELAAIIRDGITRMYGKGEDIFYYITLYNDNYRHPAMPAGAGDGIIRGMYRLKPADAPKGAHKAHIMASGPIVPHALAAQEWLATIGVAADVWSVTSYKELRRDCLEAERWNLLHPAEKPRQGYLQTLLAG
;
A
#
# COMPACT_ATOMS: atom_id res chain seq x y z
N ILE A 1 -11.70 -25.70 2.79
CA ILE A 1 -11.61 -24.28 3.19
C ILE A 1 -12.28 -23.49 2.07
N ASN A 2 -13.19 -22.61 2.42
CA ASN A 2 -13.76 -21.66 1.48
C ASN A 2 -13.54 -20.23 1.98
N GLU A 3 -13.40 -19.31 1.06
CA GLU A 3 -13.08 -17.91 1.36
C GLU A 3 -14.19 -17.23 2.14
N SER A 4 -15.46 -17.58 1.89
CA SER A 4 -16.61 -16.98 2.60
C SER A 4 -16.61 -17.35 4.08
N GLY A 5 -16.33 -18.61 4.43
CA GLY A 5 -16.20 -19.05 5.81
C GLY A 5 -15.02 -18.42 6.53
N ALA A 6 -13.89 -18.28 5.83
CA ALA A 6 -12.67 -17.68 6.40
C ALA A 6 -12.85 -16.18 6.68
N ILE A 7 -13.42 -15.42 5.72
CA ILE A 7 -13.67 -13.99 5.97
C ILE A 7 -14.77 -13.74 7.00
N SER A 8 -15.76 -14.63 7.12
CA SER A 8 -16.76 -14.56 8.20
C SER A 8 -16.09 -14.71 9.57
N SER A 9 -15.11 -15.62 9.69
CA SER A 9 -14.32 -15.76 10.92
C SER A 9 -13.45 -14.51 11.17
N PHE A 10 -12.87 -13.93 10.12
CA PHE A 10 -12.14 -12.65 10.20
C PHE A 10 -13.03 -11.52 10.71
N ILE A 11 -14.26 -11.40 10.18
CA ILE A 11 -15.23 -10.38 10.61
C ILE A 11 -15.62 -10.59 12.07
N ALA A 12 -15.92 -11.83 12.46
CA ALA A 12 -16.27 -12.15 13.84
C ALA A 12 -15.15 -11.77 14.82
N ALA A 13 -13.91 -12.10 14.50
CA ALA A 13 -12.75 -11.73 15.31
C ALA A 13 -12.49 -10.20 15.28
N GLY A 14 -12.56 -9.58 14.12
CA GLY A 14 -12.30 -8.15 13.95
C GLY A 14 -13.35 -7.21 14.55
N THR A 15 -14.56 -7.73 14.83
CA THR A 15 -15.65 -7.01 15.51
C THR A 15 -15.79 -7.39 16.99
N SER A 16 -15.00 -8.32 17.51
CA SER A 16 -15.10 -8.83 18.89
C SER A 16 -14.92 -7.73 19.94
N HIS A 17 -14.14 -6.68 19.62
CA HIS A 17 -13.99 -5.52 20.50
C HIS A 17 -15.31 -4.79 20.78
N ALA A 18 -16.22 -4.74 19.82
CA ALA A 18 -17.52 -4.11 19.95
C ALA A 18 -18.56 -5.07 20.57
N ASN A 19 -18.53 -6.34 20.16
CA ASN A 19 -19.54 -7.31 20.54
C ASN A 19 -19.28 -7.97 21.93
N HIS A 20 -18.00 -8.09 22.30
CA HIS A 20 -17.60 -8.84 23.52
C HIS A 20 -16.64 -8.05 24.42
N GLY A 21 -16.24 -6.84 24.04
CA GLY A 21 -15.27 -6.04 24.79
C GLY A 21 -13.84 -6.62 24.77
N VAL A 22 -13.57 -7.60 23.91
CA VAL A 22 -12.27 -8.28 23.80
C VAL A 22 -11.67 -8.00 22.42
N PRO A 23 -10.62 -7.16 22.31
CA PRO A 23 -9.99 -6.90 21.02
C PRO A 23 -9.21 -8.13 20.55
N MET A 24 -9.44 -8.56 19.31
CA MET A 24 -8.66 -9.57 18.61
C MET A 24 -8.00 -8.93 17.39
N ILE A 25 -6.83 -9.43 17.01
CA ILE A 25 -6.07 -8.93 15.84
C ILE A 25 -6.06 -10.02 14.76
N PRO A 26 -7.11 -10.14 13.95
CA PRO A 26 -7.16 -11.17 12.92
C PRO A 26 -6.27 -10.81 11.73
N PHE A 27 -5.60 -11.85 11.22
CA PHE A 27 -4.92 -11.85 9.93
C PHE A 27 -5.59 -12.92 9.07
N TYR A 28 -6.08 -12.51 7.90
CA TYR A 28 -6.64 -13.44 6.92
C TYR A 28 -5.84 -13.38 5.63
N THR A 29 -5.18 -14.49 5.32
CA THR A 29 -4.36 -14.64 4.09
C THR A 29 -5.15 -15.43 3.03
N TYR A 30 -5.18 -14.89 1.82
CA TYR A 30 -5.80 -15.51 0.65
C TYR A 30 -5.01 -15.21 -0.62
N TYR A 31 -5.28 -15.93 -1.68
CA TYR A 31 -4.75 -15.57 -3.00
C TYR A 31 -5.30 -14.18 -3.42
N SER A 32 -4.42 -13.21 -3.63
CA SER A 32 -4.82 -11.82 -3.91
C SER A 32 -5.76 -11.72 -5.11
N MET A 33 -5.45 -12.44 -6.19
CA MET A 33 -6.24 -12.48 -7.42
C MET A 33 -7.70 -12.86 -7.17
N PHE A 34 -7.98 -13.76 -6.24
CA PHE A 34 -9.31 -14.31 -6.03
C PHE A 34 -10.08 -13.69 -4.86
N GLY A 35 -9.40 -13.06 -3.90
CA GLY A 35 -10.02 -12.57 -2.68
C GLY A 35 -11.19 -11.63 -2.93
N PHE A 36 -10.93 -10.47 -3.54
CA PHE A 36 -11.99 -9.51 -3.85
C PHE A 36 -13.04 -10.05 -4.82
N GLN A 37 -12.68 -10.92 -5.74
CA GLN A 37 -13.62 -11.53 -6.67
C GLN A 37 -14.61 -12.48 -5.98
N ARG A 38 -14.18 -13.19 -4.94
CA ARG A 38 -14.99 -14.21 -4.26
C ARG A 38 -15.69 -13.71 -3.02
N VAL A 39 -15.10 -12.73 -2.33
CA VAL A 39 -15.59 -12.24 -1.04
C VAL A 39 -15.69 -10.72 -0.96
N GLY A 40 -15.76 -10.03 -2.09
CA GLY A 40 -15.86 -8.58 -2.15
C GLY A 40 -17.01 -8.02 -1.32
N ASP A 41 -18.20 -8.62 -1.42
CA ASP A 41 -19.37 -8.22 -0.63
C ASP A 41 -19.13 -8.34 0.88
N LEU A 42 -18.41 -9.38 1.30
CA LEU A 42 -18.06 -9.56 2.71
C LEU A 42 -16.94 -8.60 3.16
N ILE A 43 -16.07 -8.15 2.25
CA ILE A 43 -15.12 -7.06 2.53
C ILE A 43 -15.87 -5.74 2.75
N TRP A 44 -16.91 -5.45 1.94
CA TRP A 44 -17.80 -4.31 2.18
C TRP A 44 -18.56 -4.44 3.49
N ALA A 45 -19.06 -5.64 3.83
CA ALA A 45 -19.71 -5.90 5.11
C ALA A 45 -18.72 -5.68 6.28
N ALA A 46 -17.46 -6.12 6.15
CA ALA A 46 -16.42 -5.86 7.14
C ALA A 46 -16.20 -4.35 7.35
N ALA A 47 -16.21 -3.58 6.26
CA ALA A 47 -16.07 -2.12 6.30
C ALA A 47 -17.24 -1.45 7.07
N ASP A 48 -18.46 -1.85 6.75
CA ASP A 48 -19.70 -1.33 7.38
C ASP A 48 -19.78 -1.70 8.87
N LEU A 49 -19.36 -2.91 9.22
CA LEU A 49 -19.32 -3.42 10.59
C LEU A 49 -18.14 -2.86 11.41
N ARG A 50 -17.32 -1.98 10.86
CA ARG A 50 -16.13 -1.41 11.52
C ARG A 50 -15.15 -2.50 12.00
N CYS A 51 -14.98 -3.53 11.19
CA CYS A 51 -14.07 -4.62 11.44
C CYS A 51 -12.63 -4.10 11.50
N ARG A 52 -11.82 -4.63 12.42
CA ARG A 52 -10.38 -4.32 12.54
C ARG A 52 -9.57 -5.57 12.24
N GLY A 53 -8.45 -5.40 11.54
CA GLY A 53 -7.57 -6.51 11.20
C GLY A 53 -6.88 -6.34 9.86
N PHE A 54 -6.22 -7.39 9.41
CA PHE A 54 -5.38 -7.37 8.22
C PHE A 54 -5.82 -8.46 7.23
N LEU A 55 -6.23 -8.03 6.04
CA LEU A 55 -6.39 -8.89 4.87
C LEU A 55 -5.04 -8.94 4.13
N MET A 56 -4.52 -10.15 3.92
CA MET A 56 -3.22 -10.37 3.29
C MET A 56 -3.43 -11.04 1.93
N GLY A 57 -3.27 -10.28 0.85
CA GLY A 57 -3.32 -10.80 -0.51
C GLY A 57 -2.00 -11.46 -0.87
N ALA A 58 -1.88 -12.76 -0.64
CA ALA A 58 -0.65 -13.51 -0.89
C ALA A 58 -0.49 -13.89 -2.35
N THR A 59 0.76 -14.14 -2.77
CA THR A 59 1.14 -14.47 -4.14
C THR A 59 0.64 -13.47 -5.18
N ALA A 60 0.71 -12.17 -4.83
CA ALA A 60 0.16 -11.09 -5.66
C ALA A 60 1.02 -10.77 -6.90
N GLY A 61 2.16 -11.41 -7.08
CA GLY A 61 3.15 -11.02 -8.06
C GLY A 61 2.69 -11.14 -9.50
N ARG A 62 2.79 -10.04 -10.24
CA ARG A 62 2.56 -9.98 -11.69
C ARG A 62 3.72 -10.54 -12.48
N THR A 63 4.91 -10.53 -11.91
CA THR A 63 6.18 -10.92 -12.54
C THR A 63 6.88 -12.06 -11.81
N THR A 64 6.33 -12.52 -10.69
CA THR A 64 6.96 -13.48 -9.78
C THR A 64 6.22 -14.81 -9.71
N LEU A 65 5.20 -15.02 -10.56
CA LEU A 65 4.37 -16.24 -10.62
C LEU A 65 4.49 -16.98 -11.95
N ASN A 66 5.68 -17.05 -12.52
CA ASN A 66 5.92 -17.56 -13.87
C ASN A 66 5.46 -19.01 -14.11
N GLY A 67 5.27 -19.81 -13.07
CA GLY A 67 4.81 -21.20 -13.18
C GLY A 67 3.33 -21.42 -12.93
N GLU A 68 2.58 -20.41 -12.49
CA GLU A 68 1.21 -20.58 -11.99
C GLU A 68 0.13 -20.17 -13.00
N GLY A 69 0.52 -19.55 -14.11
CA GLY A 69 -0.39 -19.09 -15.14
C GLY A 69 -1.04 -17.75 -14.86
N LEU A 70 -1.58 -17.13 -15.92
CA LEU A 70 -2.09 -15.77 -15.94
C LEU A 70 -3.22 -15.52 -14.93
N GLN A 71 -4.03 -16.52 -14.63
CA GLN A 71 -5.15 -16.39 -13.68
C GLN A 71 -4.72 -16.15 -12.23
N HIS A 72 -3.45 -16.32 -11.89
CA HIS A 72 -2.90 -16.02 -10.57
C HIS A 72 -2.21 -14.64 -10.50
N GLU A 73 -1.99 -14.00 -11.64
CA GLU A 73 -1.32 -12.70 -11.70
C GLU A 73 -2.29 -11.56 -11.35
N ASP A 74 -2.10 -10.99 -10.17
CA ASP A 74 -2.94 -9.89 -9.68
C ASP A 74 -2.55 -8.55 -10.31
N GLY A 75 -3.47 -7.93 -11.01
CA GLY A 75 -3.30 -6.59 -11.59
C GLY A 75 -4.39 -5.59 -11.17
N HIS A 76 -5.37 -5.98 -10.35
CA HIS A 76 -6.61 -5.21 -10.19
C HIS A 76 -7.14 -5.13 -8.74
N THR A 77 -6.65 -5.93 -7.79
CA THR A 77 -7.22 -5.95 -6.43
C THR A 77 -7.02 -4.64 -5.69
N HIS A 78 -5.95 -3.90 -5.94
CA HIS A 78 -5.76 -2.55 -5.39
C HIS A 78 -6.78 -1.55 -5.96
N ILE A 79 -7.24 -1.72 -7.20
CA ILE A 79 -8.32 -0.90 -7.76
C ILE A 79 -9.64 -1.20 -7.03
N GLN A 80 -9.95 -2.48 -6.81
CA GLN A 80 -11.12 -2.90 -6.04
C GLN A 80 -11.03 -2.44 -4.57
N ALA A 81 -9.86 -2.55 -3.94
CA ALA A 81 -9.64 -2.03 -2.59
C ALA A 81 -9.78 -0.50 -2.50
N SER A 82 -9.49 0.22 -3.59
CA SER A 82 -9.51 1.69 -3.59
C SER A 82 -10.88 2.29 -3.34
N VAL A 83 -11.95 1.57 -3.65
CA VAL A 83 -13.33 2.07 -3.48
C VAL A 83 -13.93 1.80 -2.11
N VAL A 84 -13.32 0.93 -1.29
CA VAL A 84 -13.78 0.66 0.09
C VAL A 84 -13.24 1.77 1.01
N PRO A 85 -14.10 2.61 1.62
CA PRO A 85 -13.67 3.89 2.20
C PRO A 85 -12.65 3.78 3.35
N ASN A 86 -12.87 2.86 4.29
CA ASN A 86 -12.06 2.66 5.49
C ASN A 86 -11.06 1.51 5.39
N LEU A 87 -10.84 0.95 4.20
CA LEU A 87 -9.81 -0.04 3.93
C LEU A 87 -8.51 0.66 3.55
N MET A 88 -7.46 0.48 4.33
CA MET A 88 -6.11 0.96 4.06
C MET A 88 -5.39 -0.05 3.18
N ALA A 89 -5.03 0.31 1.93
CA ALA A 89 -4.48 -0.66 0.97
C ALA A 89 -3.03 -0.35 0.61
N TYR A 90 -2.15 -1.33 0.81
CA TYR A 90 -0.71 -1.20 0.62
C TYR A 90 -0.11 -2.31 -0.24
N ASP A 91 0.92 -1.95 -1.00
CA ASP A 91 1.69 -2.82 -1.89
C ASP A 91 3.20 -2.72 -1.58
N PRO A 92 3.66 -3.23 -0.41
CA PRO A 92 5.05 -3.08 0.01
C PRO A 92 5.99 -3.94 -0.83
N ALA A 93 7.19 -3.37 -1.09
CA ALA A 93 8.28 -4.08 -1.77
C ALA A 93 9.19 -4.82 -0.78
N PHE A 94 9.39 -4.28 0.42
CA PHE A 94 10.40 -4.76 1.36
C PHE A 94 9.80 -5.10 2.73
N ALA A 95 10.45 -6.01 3.44
CA ALA A 95 10.01 -6.47 4.77
C ALA A 95 9.89 -5.33 5.79
N TYR A 96 10.76 -4.33 5.73
CA TYR A 96 10.68 -3.18 6.63
C TYR A 96 9.47 -2.28 6.34
N GLU A 97 9.04 -2.18 5.08
CA GLU A 97 7.80 -1.47 4.72
C GLU A 97 6.59 -2.21 5.30
N LEU A 98 6.53 -3.53 5.08
CA LEU A 98 5.48 -4.37 5.66
C LEU A 98 5.41 -4.24 7.19
N ALA A 99 6.57 -4.31 7.87
CA ALA A 99 6.64 -4.16 9.32
C ALA A 99 6.17 -2.77 9.79
N ALA A 100 6.54 -1.70 9.08
CA ALA A 100 6.08 -0.34 9.38
C ALA A 100 4.56 -0.21 9.23
N ILE A 101 3.98 -0.75 8.15
CA ILE A 101 2.54 -0.72 7.85
C ILE A 101 1.76 -1.50 8.91
N ILE A 102 2.19 -2.73 9.26
CA ILE A 102 1.52 -3.53 10.30
C ILE A 102 1.58 -2.82 11.66
N ARG A 103 2.75 -2.27 12.03
CA ARG A 103 2.91 -1.52 13.28
C ARG A 103 1.98 -0.30 13.34
N ASP A 104 1.90 0.48 12.25
CA ASP A 104 0.98 1.60 12.15
C ASP A 104 -0.46 1.15 12.29
N GLY A 105 -0.85 0.09 11.58
CA GLY A 105 -2.19 -0.50 11.63
C GLY A 105 -2.59 -0.95 13.03
N ILE A 106 -1.71 -1.64 13.75
CA ILE A 106 -1.96 -2.03 15.14
C ILE A 106 -2.15 -0.78 16.02
N THR A 107 -1.27 0.21 15.86
CA THR A 107 -1.37 1.46 16.62
C THR A 107 -2.68 2.20 16.36
N ARG A 108 -3.09 2.31 15.11
CA ARG A 108 -4.32 3.03 14.72
C ARG A 108 -5.58 2.29 15.14
N MET A 109 -5.69 1.00 14.81
CA MET A 109 -6.88 0.21 15.10
C MET A 109 -7.07 -0.07 16.60
N TYR A 110 -6.00 -0.46 17.29
CA TYR A 110 -6.09 -0.96 18.67
C TYR A 110 -5.56 0.03 19.72
N GLY A 111 -4.63 0.91 19.36
CA GLY A 111 -4.16 1.98 20.24
C GLY A 111 -5.05 3.21 20.22
N LYS A 112 -5.48 3.66 19.02
CA LYS A 112 -6.29 4.88 18.85
C LYS A 112 -7.79 4.59 18.64
N GLY A 113 -8.16 3.34 18.37
CA GLY A 113 -9.54 2.94 18.18
C GLY A 113 -10.14 3.37 16.83
N GLU A 114 -9.31 3.63 15.80
CA GLU A 114 -9.79 4.02 14.47
C GLU A 114 -10.57 2.88 13.80
N ASP A 115 -11.69 3.22 13.17
CA ASP A 115 -12.57 2.27 12.47
C ASP A 115 -12.06 2.02 11.04
N ILE A 116 -10.88 1.43 10.94
CA ILE A 116 -10.19 1.05 9.71
C ILE A 116 -9.73 -0.40 9.76
N PHE A 117 -9.45 -0.98 8.59
CA PHE A 117 -8.78 -2.26 8.44
C PHE A 117 -7.84 -2.22 7.25
N TYR A 118 -6.99 -3.23 7.09
CA TYR A 118 -5.90 -3.19 6.12
C TYR A 118 -6.05 -4.27 5.06
N TYR A 119 -5.65 -3.94 3.83
CA TYR A 119 -5.36 -4.88 2.76
C TYR A 119 -3.91 -4.69 2.33
N ILE A 120 -3.11 -5.76 2.38
CA ILE A 120 -1.68 -5.71 2.06
C ILE A 120 -1.36 -6.84 1.10
N THR A 121 -0.80 -6.51 -0.06
CA THR A 121 -0.30 -7.53 -1.00
C THR A 121 1.04 -8.08 -0.55
N LEU A 122 1.22 -9.40 -0.71
CA LEU A 122 2.44 -10.12 -0.37
C LEU A 122 2.94 -10.92 -1.58
N TYR A 123 4.24 -11.09 -1.64
CA TYR A 123 4.95 -11.74 -2.73
C TYR A 123 5.77 -12.91 -2.23
N ASN A 124 5.91 -13.94 -3.06
CA ASN A 124 6.68 -15.16 -2.79
C ASN A 124 8.01 -15.21 -3.57
N ASP A 125 8.47 -14.07 -4.06
CA ASP A 125 9.75 -13.95 -4.73
C ASP A 125 10.88 -13.63 -3.74
N ASN A 126 12.07 -14.17 -4.02
CA ASN A 126 13.27 -13.97 -3.21
C ASN A 126 14.17 -12.92 -3.87
N TYR A 127 14.26 -11.74 -3.27
CA TYR A 127 15.19 -10.71 -3.69
C TYR A 127 15.84 -10.03 -2.47
N ARG A 128 16.93 -9.31 -2.72
CA ARG A 128 17.66 -8.63 -1.66
C ARG A 128 16.85 -7.45 -1.12
N HIS A 129 16.67 -7.43 0.19
CA HIS A 129 16.05 -6.31 0.91
C HIS A 129 17.14 -5.36 1.41
N PRO A 130 17.17 -4.10 0.97
CA PRO A 130 18.09 -3.11 1.51
C PRO A 130 17.71 -2.71 2.95
N ALA A 131 18.61 -2.02 3.63
CA ALA A 131 18.24 -1.36 4.89
C ALA A 131 17.21 -0.25 4.63
N MET A 132 16.31 -0.03 5.58
CA MET A 132 15.36 1.08 5.51
C MET A 132 16.10 2.43 5.49
N PRO A 133 15.84 3.31 4.51
CA PRO A 133 16.42 4.64 4.52
C PRO A 133 16.01 5.43 5.77
N ALA A 134 16.94 6.23 6.29
CA ALA A 134 16.66 7.07 7.46
C ALA A 134 15.48 8.03 7.17
N GLY A 135 14.54 8.11 8.09
CA GLY A 135 13.35 8.97 7.96
C GLY A 135 12.25 8.46 7.01
N ALA A 136 12.39 7.28 6.40
CA ALA A 136 11.40 6.75 5.45
C ALA A 136 10.05 6.36 6.09
N GLY A 137 10.00 6.17 7.41
CA GLY A 137 8.83 5.62 8.10
C GLY A 137 7.51 6.36 7.82
N ASP A 138 7.51 7.70 7.88
CA ASP A 138 6.32 8.50 7.57
C ASP A 138 5.90 8.34 6.11
N GLY A 139 6.85 8.39 5.19
CA GLY A 139 6.58 8.22 3.75
C GLY A 139 6.03 6.84 3.40
N ILE A 140 6.49 5.78 4.08
CA ILE A 140 5.95 4.42 3.92
C ILE A 140 4.45 4.41 4.23
N ILE A 141 4.03 5.05 5.33
CA ILE A 141 2.62 5.09 5.75
C ILE A 141 1.79 6.03 4.87
N ARG A 142 2.37 7.15 4.42
CA ARG A 142 1.70 8.10 3.52
C ARG A 142 1.62 7.64 2.07
N GLY A 143 2.26 6.52 1.73
CA GLY A 143 2.13 5.85 0.44
C GLY A 143 3.29 6.01 -0.53
N MET A 144 4.29 6.85 -0.27
CA MET A 144 5.48 6.98 -1.11
C MET A 144 6.65 7.61 -0.36
N TYR A 145 7.86 7.13 -0.62
CA TYR A 145 9.10 7.74 -0.14
C TYR A 145 10.21 7.58 -1.17
N ARG A 146 11.21 8.47 -1.12
CA ARG A 146 12.38 8.36 -1.98
C ARG A 146 13.32 7.26 -1.46
N LEU A 147 13.38 6.16 -2.21
CA LEU A 147 14.19 5.00 -1.85
C LEU A 147 15.66 5.23 -2.15
N LYS A 148 15.97 5.74 -3.35
CA LYS A 148 17.34 5.99 -3.79
C LYS A 148 17.38 7.30 -4.59
N PRO A 149 18.08 8.34 -4.09
CA PRO A 149 18.28 9.57 -4.85
C PRO A 149 19.15 9.33 -6.08
N ALA A 150 18.99 10.17 -7.07
CA ALA A 150 19.89 10.19 -8.23
C ALA A 150 21.24 10.80 -7.87
N ASP A 151 22.33 10.21 -8.39
CA ASP A 151 23.58 10.93 -8.53
C ASP A 151 23.47 11.81 -9.78
N ALA A 152 23.24 13.11 -9.57
CA ALA A 152 23.00 14.04 -10.66
C ALA A 152 24.24 14.90 -10.96
N PRO A 153 25.08 14.55 -11.95
CA PRO A 153 26.10 15.45 -12.44
C PRO A 153 25.45 16.71 -13.01
N LYS A 154 26.15 17.83 -12.94
CA LYS A 154 25.66 19.12 -13.45
C LYS A 154 25.28 19.02 -14.94
N GLY A 155 24.01 19.31 -15.25
CA GLY A 155 23.49 19.26 -16.63
C GLY A 155 22.83 17.95 -17.03
N ALA A 156 22.73 16.95 -16.14
CA ALA A 156 21.99 15.73 -16.42
C ALA A 156 20.47 15.99 -16.53
N HIS A 157 19.82 15.25 -17.40
CA HIS A 157 18.35 15.21 -17.44
C HIS A 157 17.81 14.56 -16.17
N LYS A 158 16.80 15.17 -15.55
CA LYS A 158 16.18 14.64 -14.34
C LYS A 158 14.96 13.79 -14.66
N ALA A 159 14.78 12.69 -13.91
CA ALA A 159 13.62 11.82 -14.00
C ALA A 159 13.20 11.28 -12.61
N HIS A 160 11.97 10.79 -12.50
CA HIS A 160 11.48 10.05 -11.35
C HIS A 160 10.97 8.68 -11.80
N ILE A 161 11.44 7.61 -11.16
CA ILE A 161 10.95 6.25 -11.37
C ILE A 161 10.12 5.89 -10.15
N MET A 162 8.84 5.65 -10.34
CA MET A 162 7.92 5.23 -9.30
C MET A 162 7.56 3.76 -9.49
N ALA A 163 7.75 2.94 -8.45
CA ALA A 163 7.48 1.51 -8.50
C ALA A 163 6.93 1.01 -7.17
N SER A 164 6.19 -0.09 -7.19
CA SER A 164 5.64 -0.77 -6.02
C SER A 164 5.90 -2.27 -6.06
N GLY A 165 5.85 -2.92 -4.90
CA GLY A 165 6.00 -4.36 -4.78
C GLY A 165 7.27 -4.91 -5.46
N PRO A 166 7.20 -6.06 -6.14
CA PRO A 166 8.37 -6.73 -6.72
C PRO A 166 8.98 -5.98 -7.93
N ILE A 167 8.38 -4.89 -8.39
CA ILE A 167 8.92 -4.08 -9.49
C ILE A 167 10.00 -3.10 -8.99
N VAL A 168 10.06 -2.81 -7.70
CA VAL A 168 11.04 -1.87 -7.12
C VAL A 168 12.50 -2.26 -7.40
N PRO A 169 12.93 -3.54 -7.29
CA PRO A 169 14.28 -3.96 -7.70
C PRO A 169 14.60 -3.65 -9.17
N HIS A 170 13.62 -3.81 -10.07
CA HIS A 170 13.80 -3.47 -11.49
C HIS A 170 13.91 -1.96 -11.71
N ALA A 171 13.19 -1.15 -10.92
CA ALA A 171 13.34 0.31 -10.92
C ALA A 171 14.74 0.77 -10.50
N LEU A 172 15.33 0.08 -9.51
CA LEU A 172 16.73 0.33 -9.10
C LEU A 172 17.73 0.01 -10.22
N ALA A 173 17.54 -1.13 -10.91
CA ALA A 173 18.36 -1.49 -12.07
C ALA A 173 18.18 -0.50 -13.23
N ALA A 174 16.96 -0.04 -13.47
CA ALA A 174 16.67 0.98 -14.48
C ALA A 174 17.36 2.31 -14.16
N GLN A 175 17.45 2.73 -12.91
CA GLN A 175 18.20 3.91 -12.47
C GLN A 175 19.68 3.81 -12.88
N GLU A 176 20.29 2.66 -12.61
CA GLU A 176 21.70 2.41 -12.93
C GLU A 176 21.95 2.47 -14.43
N TRP A 177 21.05 1.89 -15.23
CA TRP A 177 21.13 1.95 -16.68
C TRP A 177 20.95 3.39 -17.21
N LEU A 178 19.96 4.14 -16.71
CA LEU A 178 19.68 5.53 -17.10
C LEU A 178 20.87 6.44 -16.82
N ALA A 179 21.60 6.21 -15.73
CA ALA A 179 22.81 6.96 -15.43
C ALA A 179 23.88 6.82 -16.52
N THR A 180 23.97 5.66 -17.19
CA THR A 180 24.94 5.43 -18.28
C THR A 180 24.67 6.27 -19.54
N ILE A 181 23.43 6.76 -19.69
CA ILE A 181 23.02 7.61 -20.82
C ILE A 181 22.75 9.06 -20.40
N GLY A 182 23.24 9.46 -19.22
CA GLY A 182 23.19 10.86 -18.76
C GLY A 182 21.84 11.28 -18.15
N VAL A 183 20.99 10.35 -17.75
CA VAL A 183 19.72 10.62 -17.07
C VAL A 183 19.86 10.32 -15.57
N ALA A 184 19.66 11.35 -14.74
CA ALA A 184 19.65 11.27 -13.30
C ALA A 184 18.23 11.00 -12.80
N ALA A 185 17.93 9.75 -12.41
CA ALA A 185 16.60 9.34 -12.01
C ALA A 185 16.54 9.06 -10.50
N ASP A 186 15.64 9.75 -9.78
CA ASP A 186 15.27 9.33 -8.40
C ASP A 186 14.38 8.09 -8.46
N VAL A 187 14.64 7.11 -7.59
CA VAL A 187 13.76 5.95 -7.42
C VAL A 187 12.91 6.13 -6.17
N TRP A 188 11.60 5.98 -6.35
CA TRP A 188 10.58 6.08 -5.33
C TRP A 188 9.91 4.73 -5.12
N SER A 189 9.82 4.27 -3.87
CA SER A 189 8.95 3.16 -3.50
C SER A 189 7.56 3.70 -3.21
N VAL A 190 6.57 3.26 -3.99
CA VAL A 190 5.16 3.61 -3.82
C VAL A 190 4.49 2.48 -3.05
N THR A 191 4.30 2.66 -1.77
CA THR A 191 3.69 1.65 -0.90
C THR A 191 2.17 1.68 -0.95
N SER A 192 1.54 2.81 -1.36
CA SER A 192 0.09 2.91 -1.47
C SER A 192 -0.37 4.00 -2.44
N TYR A 193 -0.81 3.61 -3.62
CA TYR A 193 -1.49 4.53 -4.55
C TYR A 193 -2.84 5.02 -4.01
N LYS A 194 -3.51 4.20 -3.21
CA LYS A 194 -4.80 4.58 -2.59
C LYS A 194 -4.62 5.75 -1.62
N GLU A 195 -3.63 5.67 -0.73
CA GLU A 195 -3.39 6.72 0.27
C GLU A 195 -2.92 8.02 -0.40
N LEU A 196 -2.06 7.94 -1.42
CA LEU A 196 -1.67 9.10 -2.22
C LEU A 196 -2.87 9.77 -2.90
N ARG A 197 -3.75 8.96 -3.52
CA ARG A 197 -4.97 9.47 -4.15
C ARG A 197 -5.92 10.11 -3.13
N ARG A 198 -6.11 9.47 -1.97
CA ARG A 198 -6.96 9.99 -0.90
C ARG A 198 -6.47 11.36 -0.42
N ASP A 199 -5.18 11.48 -0.12
CA ASP A 199 -4.55 12.72 0.32
C ASP A 199 -4.72 13.85 -0.72
N CYS A 200 -4.53 13.56 -2.01
CA CYS A 200 -4.76 14.55 -3.07
C CYS A 200 -6.24 14.99 -3.14
N LEU A 201 -7.18 14.05 -3.10
CA LEU A 201 -8.61 14.37 -3.14
C LEU A 201 -9.07 15.14 -1.90
N GLU A 202 -8.52 14.86 -0.73
CA GLU A 202 -8.78 15.62 0.50
C GLU A 202 -8.26 17.06 0.37
N ALA A 203 -7.07 17.25 -0.18
CA ALA A 203 -6.51 18.58 -0.44
C ALA A 203 -7.37 19.36 -1.46
N GLU A 204 -7.76 18.74 -2.57
CA GLU A 204 -8.64 19.34 -3.58
C GLU A 204 -10.00 19.73 -2.99
N ARG A 205 -10.63 18.81 -2.25
CA ARG A 205 -11.91 19.07 -1.58
C ARG A 205 -11.79 20.22 -0.58
N TRP A 206 -10.74 20.24 0.21
CA TRP A 206 -10.51 21.33 1.15
C TRP A 206 -10.38 22.67 0.44
N ASN A 207 -9.60 22.75 -0.63
CA ASN A 207 -9.40 23.96 -1.44
C ASN A 207 -10.72 24.45 -2.07
N LEU A 208 -11.56 23.52 -2.53
CA LEU A 208 -12.88 23.86 -3.05
C LEU A 208 -13.80 24.48 -2.00
N LEU A 209 -13.75 23.97 -0.77
CA LEU A 209 -14.59 24.42 0.33
C LEU A 209 -14.06 25.69 1.02
N HIS A 210 -12.78 26.03 0.82
CA HIS A 210 -12.10 27.17 1.46
C HIS A 210 -11.42 28.08 0.44
N PRO A 211 -12.18 28.68 -0.52
CA PRO A 211 -11.59 29.42 -1.65
C PRO A 211 -10.86 30.71 -1.24
N ALA A 212 -11.10 31.21 -0.05
CA ALA A 212 -10.43 32.42 0.49
C ALA A 212 -9.15 32.08 1.29
N GLU A 213 -8.86 30.81 1.53
CA GLU A 213 -7.69 30.38 2.29
C GLU A 213 -6.53 29.99 1.38
N LYS A 214 -5.30 29.90 1.96
CA LYS A 214 -4.15 29.41 1.22
C LYS A 214 -4.38 27.95 0.79
N PRO A 215 -4.25 27.64 -0.51
CA PRO A 215 -4.47 26.28 -0.98
C PRO A 215 -3.56 25.26 -0.30
N ARG A 216 -4.12 24.12 0.08
CA ARG A 216 -3.37 22.94 0.54
C ARG A 216 -2.79 22.19 -0.65
N GLN A 217 -1.60 21.64 -0.47
CA GLN A 217 -0.95 20.75 -1.42
C GLN A 217 -1.04 19.32 -0.92
N GLY A 218 -1.35 18.39 -1.82
CA GLY A 218 -1.27 16.97 -1.51
C GLY A 218 0.18 16.54 -1.30
N TYR A 219 0.37 15.45 -0.57
CA TYR A 219 1.70 14.92 -0.23
C TYR A 219 2.56 14.66 -1.46
N LEU A 220 1.99 14.05 -2.48
CA LEU A 220 2.69 13.80 -3.75
C LEU A 220 3.24 15.10 -4.37
N GLN A 221 2.46 16.17 -4.36
CA GLN A 221 2.90 17.48 -4.87
C GLN A 221 4.08 18.02 -4.05
N THR A 222 4.05 17.87 -2.72
CA THR A 222 5.16 18.34 -1.87
C THR A 222 6.45 17.56 -2.08
N LEU A 223 6.35 16.25 -2.39
CA LEU A 223 7.52 15.41 -2.66
C LEU A 223 8.19 15.70 -4.00
N LEU A 224 7.40 16.04 -5.02
CA LEU A 224 7.87 16.22 -6.40
C LEU A 224 8.13 17.68 -6.79
N ALA A 225 7.93 18.62 -5.88
CA ALA A 225 8.11 20.07 -6.12
C ALA A 225 9.59 20.53 -6.12
N GLY A 226 10.57 19.59 -6.00
CA GLY A 226 12.00 19.89 -5.85
C GLY A 226 12.84 19.60 -7.09
#